data_f3c7c78cfaaf007d3b8c349dd2aafb56
#
_entry.id   f3c7c78cfaaf007d3b8c349dd2aafb56
#
_cell.length_a   1.000
_cell.length_b   1.000
_cell.length_c   1.000
_cell.angle_alpha   90.00
_cell.angle_beta   90.00
_cell.angle_gamma   90.00
#
_symmetry.space_group_name_H-M   'P 1'
#
loop_
_entity.id
_entity.type
_entity.pdbx_description
1 polymer ?
#
loop_
_entity_poly.entity_id
_entity_poly.type
_entity_poly.pdbx_seq_one_letter_code
_entity_poly.pdbx_strand_id
1 'polypeptide(L)'
;MEDHSRGKMEEILRELGHKIDILINEATSSSKEVRSELEKTIQLLKIRKEKLEKEFNTYSAQKKWQTTKNHFGNAIGELKKAVEALLNKNEKG
;
A
#
# COMPACT_ATOMS: atom_id res chain seq x y z
N MET A 1 -14.30 19.96 -14.16
CA MET A 1 -13.60 18.86 -14.82
C MET A 1 -13.25 17.78 -13.80
N GLU A 2 -13.67 16.57 -14.09
CA GLU A 2 -13.42 15.48 -13.16
C GLU A 2 -11.98 15.01 -13.23
N ASP A 3 -11.41 14.82 -12.07
CA ASP A 3 -10.05 14.31 -11.94
C ASP A 3 -10.12 12.83 -11.54
N HIS A 4 -9.92 11.96 -12.51
CA HIS A 4 -9.99 10.52 -12.29
C HIS A 4 -8.86 9.96 -11.47
N SER A 5 -7.81 10.75 -11.23
CA SER A 5 -6.67 10.29 -10.45
C SER A 5 -7.04 9.95 -9.00
N ARG A 6 -8.01 10.68 -8.43
CA ARG A 6 -8.48 10.38 -7.07
C ARG A 6 -9.10 9.00 -6.98
N GLY A 7 -9.99 8.68 -7.91
CA GLY A 7 -10.63 7.37 -7.94
C GLY A 7 -9.64 6.24 -8.15
N LYS A 8 -8.66 6.45 -9.03
CA LYS A 8 -7.61 5.46 -9.27
C LYS A 8 -6.77 5.21 -8.01
N MET A 9 -6.42 6.29 -7.32
CA MET A 9 -5.62 6.16 -6.10
C MET A 9 -6.38 5.46 -4.98
N GLU A 10 -7.67 5.74 -4.85
CA GLU A 10 -8.52 5.04 -3.88
C GLU A 10 -8.56 3.54 -4.17
N GLU A 11 -8.71 3.20 -5.45
CA GLU A 11 -8.73 1.82 -5.88
C GLU A 11 -7.42 1.11 -5.55
N ILE A 12 -6.30 1.76 -5.86
CA ILE A 12 -4.99 1.19 -5.58
C ILE A 12 -4.79 0.99 -4.09
N LEU A 13 -5.20 1.97 -3.27
CA LEU A 13 -5.09 1.84 -1.81
C LEU A 13 -5.93 0.68 -1.29
N ARG A 14 -7.12 0.49 -1.86
CA ARG A 14 -7.99 -0.63 -1.48
C ARG A 14 -7.34 -1.96 -1.86
N GLU A 15 -6.78 -2.04 -3.06
CA GLU A 15 -6.07 -3.23 -3.50
C GLU A 15 -4.86 -3.53 -2.64
N LEU A 16 -4.13 -2.49 -2.24
CA LEU A 16 -2.97 -2.65 -1.36
C LEU A 16 -3.37 -3.23 -0.02
N GLY A 17 -4.49 -2.76 0.54
CA GLY A 17 -5.02 -3.32 1.77
C GLY A 17 -5.32 -4.80 1.63
N HIS A 18 -5.94 -5.16 0.52
CA HIS A 18 -6.27 -6.55 0.24
C HIS A 18 -5.02 -7.41 0.09
N LYS A 19 -4.02 -6.91 -0.64
CA LYS A 19 -2.76 -7.61 -0.83
C LYS A 19 -1.97 -7.76 0.46
N ILE A 20 -2.02 -6.74 1.32
CA ILE A 20 -1.39 -6.82 2.63
C ILE A 20 -2.05 -7.92 3.48
N ASP A 21 -3.38 -8.05 3.41
CA ASP A 21 -4.09 -9.11 4.10
C ASP A 21 -3.65 -10.49 3.60
N ILE A 22 -3.44 -10.63 2.29
CA ILE A 22 -2.93 -11.87 1.71
C ILE A 22 -1.54 -12.18 2.27
N LEU A 23 -0.69 -11.16 2.37
CA LEU A 23 0.66 -11.32 2.92
C LEU A 23 0.61 -11.78 4.37
N ILE A 24 -0.32 -11.23 5.16
CA ILE A 24 -0.49 -11.63 6.55
C ILE A 24 -0.86 -13.10 6.64
N ASN A 25 -1.80 -13.55 5.79
CA ASN A 25 -2.21 -14.95 5.76
C ASN A 25 -1.05 -15.86 5.36
N GLU A 26 -0.28 -15.46 4.36
CA GLU A 26 0.88 -16.24 3.92
C GLU A 26 1.96 -16.31 5.01
N ALA A 27 2.16 -15.21 5.73
CA ALA A 27 3.12 -15.17 6.81
C ALA A 27 2.79 -16.17 7.92
N THR A 28 1.51 -16.34 8.23
CA THR A 28 1.10 -17.31 9.27
C THR A 28 1.37 -18.75 8.86
N SER A 29 1.49 -19.00 7.57
CA SER A 29 1.79 -20.35 7.05
C SER A 29 3.29 -20.60 6.91
N SER A 30 4.11 -19.59 7.15
CA SER A 30 5.56 -19.69 6.99
C SER A 30 6.21 -20.23 8.26
N SER A 31 7.49 -20.62 8.13
CA SER A 31 8.28 -21.04 9.29
C SER A 31 8.42 -19.86 10.27
N LYS A 32 8.70 -20.20 11.53
CA LYS A 32 8.75 -19.20 12.58
C LYS A 32 9.75 -18.07 12.29
N GLU A 33 10.91 -18.42 11.76
CA GLU A 33 11.95 -17.43 11.46
C GLU A 33 11.53 -16.51 10.31
N VAL A 34 11.03 -17.10 9.24
CA VAL A 34 10.57 -16.35 8.08
C VAL A 34 9.37 -15.48 8.44
N ARG A 35 8.47 -16.02 9.25
CA ARG A 35 7.28 -15.29 9.68
C ARG A 35 7.63 -14.03 10.47
N SER A 36 8.62 -14.14 11.36
CA SER A 36 9.03 -13.00 12.17
C SER A 36 9.47 -11.82 11.30
N GLU A 37 10.32 -12.11 10.29
CA GLU A 37 10.80 -11.07 9.38
C GLU A 37 9.68 -10.53 8.48
N LEU A 38 8.85 -11.43 7.97
CA LEU A 38 7.71 -11.03 7.13
C LEU A 38 6.76 -10.12 7.90
N GLU A 39 6.46 -10.47 9.14
CA GLU A 39 5.54 -9.67 9.95
C GLU A 39 6.06 -8.25 10.16
N LYS A 40 7.36 -8.10 10.39
CA LYS A 40 7.98 -6.79 10.56
C LYS A 40 7.82 -5.95 9.29
N THR A 41 8.13 -6.56 8.15
CA THR A 41 8.01 -5.87 6.86
C THR A 41 6.56 -5.53 6.56
N ILE A 42 5.64 -6.46 6.81
CA ILE A 42 4.21 -6.24 6.58
C ILE A 42 3.70 -5.11 7.46
N GLN A 43 4.13 -5.04 8.71
CA GLN A 43 3.74 -3.96 9.61
C GLN A 43 4.18 -2.60 9.08
N LEU A 44 5.40 -2.52 8.57
CA LEU A 44 5.89 -1.28 7.98
C LEU A 44 5.05 -0.86 6.77
N LEU A 45 4.72 -1.82 5.92
CA LEU A 45 3.88 -1.54 4.76
C LEU A 45 2.49 -1.09 5.16
N LYS A 46 1.94 -1.73 6.17
CA LYS A 46 0.61 -1.38 6.69
C LYS A 46 0.60 0.03 7.26
N ILE A 47 1.62 0.39 8.02
CA ILE A 47 1.75 1.73 8.61
C ILE A 47 1.86 2.77 7.49
N ARG A 48 2.65 2.50 6.47
CA ARG A 48 2.78 3.39 5.32
C ARG A 48 1.46 3.58 4.59
N LYS A 49 0.76 2.48 4.39
CA LYS A 49 -0.54 2.52 3.71
C LYS A 49 -1.53 3.37 4.51
N GLU A 50 -1.62 3.16 5.81
CA GLU A 50 -2.53 3.90 6.67
C GLU A 50 -2.20 5.39 6.68
N LYS A 51 -0.92 5.71 6.71
CA LYS A 51 -0.48 7.11 6.67
C LYS A 51 -0.87 7.77 5.35
N LEU A 52 -0.66 7.06 4.25
CA LEU A 52 -1.03 7.57 2.93
C LEU A 52 -2.54 7.76 2.82
N GLU A 53 -3.32 6.85 3.38
CA GLU A 53 -4.77 6.98 3.36
C GLU A 53 -5.24 8.23 4.11
N LYS A 54 -4.66 8.47 5.28
CA LYS A 54 -5.00 9.66 6.06
C LYS A 54 -4.66 10.93 5.31
N GLU A 55 -3.45 10.99 4.76
CA GLU A 55 -3.01 12.15 4.00
C GLU A 55 -3.85 12.33 2.74
N PHE A 56 -4.15 11.23 2.06
CA PHE A 56 -4.99 11.26 0.88
C PHE A 56 -6.36 11.84 1.17
N ASN A 57 -7.00 11.37 2.25
CA ASN A 57 -8.32 11.87 2.64
C ASN A 57 -8.29 13.35 2.97
N THR A 58 -7.22 13.80 3.61
CA THR A 58 -7.07 15.21 3.97
C THR A 58 -6.85 16.08 2.74
N TYR A 59 -5.89 15.72 1.91
CA TYR A 59 -5.51 16.56 0.77
C TYR A 59 -6.45 16.46 -0.41
N SER A 60 -7.09 15.31 -0.61
CA SER A 60 -8.02 15.15 -1.73
C SER A 60 -9.27 16.02 -1.59
N ALA A 61 -9.59 16.43 -0.36
CA ALA A 61 -10.73 17.31 -0.09
C ALA A 61 -10.35 18.78 -0.19
N GLN A 62 -9.07 19.09 -0.37
CA GLN A 62 -8.58 20.46 -0.41
C GLN A 62 -8.26 20.93 -1.82
N LYS A 63 -8.20 22.23 -2.00
CA LYS A 63 -7.84 22.85 -3.28
C LYS A 63 -6.42 22.48 -3.71
N LYS A 64 -5.59 22.08 -2.76
CA LYS A 64 -4.19 21.70 -3.02
C LYS A 64 -4.04 20.35 -3.70
N TRP A 65 -5.13 19.65 -3.92
CA TRP A 65 -5.07 18.33 -4.55
C TRP A 65 -4.32 18.36 -5.87
N GLN A 66 -4.57 19.38 -6.70
CA GLN A 66 -3.93 19.48 -8.01
C GLN A 66 -2.40 19.55 -7.93
N THR A 67 -1.88 20.13 -6.85
CA THR A 67 -0.43 20.23 -6.66
C THR A 67 0.15 19.02 -5.94
N THR A 68 -0.64 18.32 -5.15
CA THR A 68 -0.16 17.18 -4.35
C THR A 68 -0.40 15.82 -4.99
N LYS A 69 -1.27 15.73 -5.99
CA LYS A 69 -1.65 14.45 -6.57
C LYS A 69 -0.47 13.67 -7.16
N ASN A 70 0.50 14.35 -7.75
CA ASN A 70 1.67 13.68 -8.29
C ASN A 70 2.52 13.06 -7.18
N HIS A 71 2.66 13.79 -6.07
CA HIS A 71 3.37 13.28 -4.90
C HIS A 71 2.70 12.00 -4.37
N PHE A 72 1.38 12.02 -4.24
CA PHE A 72 0.64 10.85 -3.79
C PHE A 72 0.72 9.70 -4.78
N GLY A 73 0.63 10.01 -6.06
CA GLY A 73 0.76 9.00 -7.10
C GLY A 73 2.09 8.26 -7.02
N ASN A 74 3.17 9.02 -6.82
CA ASN A 74 4.50 8.43 -6.68
C ASN A 74 4.62 7.59 -5.42
N ALA A 75 4.13 8.11 -4.30
CA ALA A 75 4.20 7.40 -3.02
C ALA A 75 3.39 6.10 -3.05
N ILE A 76 2.19 6.16 -3.59
CA ILE A 76 1.32 4.99 -3.73
C ILE A 76 1.94 3.97 -4.67
N GLY A 77 2.54 4.46 -5.78
CA GLY A 77 3.22 3.60 -6.73
C GLY A 77 4.40 2.86 -6.12
N GLU A 78 5.19 3.55 -5.29
CA GLU A 78 6.31 2.93 -4.58
C GLU A 78 5.84 1.87 -3.60
N LEU A 79 4.78 2.17 -2.87
CA LEU A 79 4.21 1.22 -1.91
C LEU A 79 3.67 0.00 -2.65
N LYS A 80 3.00 0.20 -3.77
CA LYS A 80 2.49 -0.88 -4.60
C LYS A 80 3.62 -1.80 -5.05
N LYS A 81 4.72 -1.22 -5.52
CA LYS A 81 5.88 -2.01 -5.95
C LYS A 81 6.45 -2.83 -4.81
N ALA A 82 6.55 -2.25 -3.63
CA ALA A 82 7.07 -2.94 -2.45
C ALA A 82 6.18 -4.13 -2.07
N VAL A 83 4.88 -3.92 -2.06
CA VAL A 83 3.92 -4.98 -1.74
C VAL A 83 3.99 -6.11 -2.78
N GLU A 84 4.00 -5.75 -4.07
CA GLU A 84 4.05 -6.73 -5.13
C GLU A 84 5.37 -7.52 -5.14
N ALA A 85 6.47 -6.85 -4.85
CA ALA A 85 7.77 -7.52 -4.76
C ALA A 85 7.76 -8.57 -3.65
N LEU A 86 7.16 -8.24 -2.52
CA LEU A 86 7.07 -9.17 -1.40
C LEU A 86 6.16 -10.36 -1.73
N LEU A 87 5.05 -10.10 -2.40
CA LEU A 87 4.14 -11.16 -2.85
C LEU A 87 4.83 -12.10 -3.83
N ASN A 88 5.55 -11.54 -4.82
CA ASN A 88 6.25 -12.35 -5.82
C ASN A 88 7.33 -13.20 -5.19
N LYS A 89 8.06 -12.63 -4.24
CA LYS A 89 9.10 -13.36 -3.52
C LYS A 89 8.51 -14.54 -2.75
N ASN A 90 7.36 -14.32 -2.12
CA ASN A 90 6.69 -15.34 -1.34
C ASN A 90 6.15 -16.47 -2.21
N GLU A 91 5.63 -16.14 -3.39
CA GLU A 91 5.09 -17.15 -4.31
C GLU A 91 6.16 -18.10 -4.82
N LYS A 92 7.38 -17.62 -4.98
CA LYS A 92 8.49 -18.43 -5.45
C LYS A 92 9.11 -19.28 -4.35
N GLY A 93 8.78 -18.95 -3.12
CA GLY A 93 9.36 -19.56 -1.96
C GLY A 93 9.07 -20.96 -1.75
#